data_aec77c984383545db25d95224c29a222
#
_entry.id   aec77c984383545db25d95224c29a222
#
_cell.length_a   1.000
_cell.length_b   1.000
_cell.length_c   1.000
_cell.angle_alpha   90.00
_cell.angle_beta   90.00
_cell.angle_gamma   90.00
#
_symmetry.space_group_name_H-M   'P 1'
#
loop_
_entity.id
_entity.type
_entity.pdbx_description
1 polymer ?
#
loop_
_entity_poly.entity_id
_entity_poly.type
_entity_poly.pdbx_seq_one_letter_code
_entity_poly.pdbx_strand_id
1 'polypeptide(L)'
;PPSAPKGASRGEYQTATALEALNGRKGAVAVYNYRTGDVLCMVSSPTFDPAEPPEIRDGDSRYDGVYLNRVLSSTFAPGSIFKLVTTAAALEQLDGTLDRHFTCTGRLELEGGVITCPYAHGEMDLYDALARSCNCAYAQLAVELGGDTLAQYAEKAGLTQSFSVSGISAAAGQFTVGQGADLGWSGVGQYDDLVNPCAFLRFLGSLAGGKTVGPRLVYQETTMHGIPLPGDGAPSLKAPFDADTCRVLRDMMRNNVQQTYGQSMFGSLAVCAKSGTAEAAPGQSPHAWFAGFVADEDLPLAFVVLVENGGGGADAAGPIAARLLAQAAETAE
;
A
#
# COMPACT_ATOMS: atom_id res chain seq x y z
N PRO A 1 -1.86 10.35 23.09
CA PRO A 1 -0.85 10.92 22.21
C PRO A 1 -0.95 12.44 22.24
N PRO A 2 0.18 13.17 22.21
CA PRO A 2 0.14 14.63 22.25
C PRO A 2 -0.52 15.13 20.96
N SER A 3 -1.49 16.03 21.11
CA SER A 3 -2.01 16.82 20.00
C SER A 3 -0.89 17.68 19.43
N ALA A 4 -0.84 17.85 18.10
CA ALA A 4 0.18 18.69 17.48
C ALA A 4 0.15 20.11 18.08
N PRO A 5 1.31 20.71 18.36
CA PRO A 5 1.38 22.04 18.96
C PRO A 5 0.82 23.10 17.99
N LYS A 6 0.30 24.21 18.53
CA LYS A 6 -0.12 25.35 17.70
C LYS A 6 1.05 25.86 16.86
N GLY A 7 0.87 25.92 15.54
CA GLY A 7 1.91 26.33 14.59
C GLY A 7 2.78 25.18 14.08
N ALA A 8 2.39 23.93 14.35
CA ALA A 8 3.03 22.75 13.79
C ALA A 8 2.99 22.74 12.25
N SER A 9 3.99 22.11 11.65
CA SER A 9 4.02 21.86 10.19
C SER A 9 2.97 20.84 9.78
N ARG A 10 2.65 20.78 8.48
CA ARG A 10 1.74 19.76 7.93
C ARG A 10 2.17 18.34 8.33
N GLY A 11 3.47 18.03 8.32
CA GLY A 11 3.99 16.72 8.69
C GLY A 11 3.77 16.36 10.16
N GLU A 12 3.90 17.35 11.08
CA GLU A 12 3.63 17.13 12.49
C GLU A 12 2.14 16.87 12.77
N TYR A 13 1.24 17.58 12.10
CA TYR A 13 -0.21 17.30 12.17
C TYR A 13 -0.55 15.90 11.63
N GLN A 14 0.01 15.51 10.50
CA GLN A 14 -0.18 14.19 9.90
C GLN A 14 0.31 13.07 10.85
N THR A 15 1.48 13.24 11.44
CA THR A 15 2.08 12.27 12.35
C THR A 15 1.23 12.11 13.62
N ALA A 16 0.77 13.22 14.24
CA ALA A 16 -0.10 13.18 15.39
C ALA A 16 -1.44 12.48 15.06
N THR A 17 -2.06 12.84 13.93
CA THR A 17 -3.31 12.22 13.47
C THR A 17 -3.16 10.71 13.23
N ALA A 18 -2.03 10.27 12.65
CA ALA A 18 -1.74 8.86 12.42
C ALA A 18 -1.64 8.07 13.73
N LEU A 19 -0.90 8.60 14.72
CA LEU A 19 -0.75 7.97 16.03
C LEU A 19 -2.08 7.87 16.78
N GLU A 20 -2.87 8.94 16.79
CA GLU A 20 -4.21 8.93 17.39
C GLU A 20 -5.13 7.92 16.71
N ALA A 21 -5.13 7.89 15.37
CA ALA A 21 -6.00 6.99 14.61
C ALA A 21 -5.60 5.52 14.76
N LEU A 22 -4.31 5.21 14.90
CA LEU A 22 -3.84 3.86 15.25
C LEU A 22 -4.30 3.44 16.65
N ASN A 23 -4.46 4.38 17.58
CA ASN A 23 -4.99 4.14 18.91
C ASN A 23 -4.32 2.95 19.63
N GLY A 24 -2.99 2.91 19.64
CA GLY A 24 -2.19 1.87 20.27
C GLY A 24 -2.11 0.54 19.51
N ARG A 25 -2.80 0.39 18.37
CA ARG A 25 -2.67 -0.80 17.51
C ARG A 25 -1.29 -0.84 16.88
N LYS A 26 -0.72 -2.06 16.76
CA LYS A 26 0.52 -2.26 16.00
C LYS A 26 0.25 -2.01 14.51
N GLY A 27 1.16 -1.31 13.84
CA GLY A 27 0.98 -1.01 12.44
C GLY A 27 1.93 0.05 11.88
N ALA A 28 1.69 0.42 10.64
CA ALA A 28 2.47 1.38 9.90
C ALA A 28 1.55 2.35 9.13
N VAL A 29 1.89 3.63 9.14
CA VAL A 29 1.23 4.66 8.34
C VAL A 29 2.29 5.48 7.64
N ALA A 30 2.16 5.64 6.34
CA ALA A 30 3.03 6.50 5.57
C ALA A 30 2.24 7.30 4.54
N VAL A 31 2.59 8.58 4.41
CA VAL A 31 2.04 9.52 3.43
C VAL A 31 3.19 10.31 2.82
N TYR A 32 3.24 10.39 1.50
CA TYR A 32 4.23 11.20 0.81
C TYR A 32 3.65 11.92 -0.41
N ASN A 33 4.28 13.02 -0.80
CA ASN A 33 3.97 13.71 -2.02
C ASN A 33 4.63 12.97 -3.20
N TYR A 34 3.83 12.37 -4.08
CA TYR A 34 4.34 11.57 -5.20
C TYR A 34 4.96 12.40 -6.35
N ARG A 35 4.86 13.73 -6.29
CA ARG A 35 5.52 14.64 -7.25
C ARG A 35 6.91 15.09 -6.79
N THR A 36 7.05 15.37 -5.49
CA THR A 36 8.29 15.92 -4.91
C THR A 36 9.13 14.88 -4.16
N GLY A 37 8.53 13.75 -3.78
CA GLY A 37 9.14 12.73 -2.93
C GLY A 37 9.05 13.02 -1.44
N ASP A 38 8.56 14.18 -1.04
CA ASP A 38 8.54 14.58 0.36
C ASP A 38 7.64 13.69 1.21
N VAL A 39 8.21 13.06 2.23
CA VAL A 39 7.46 12.28 3.21
C VAL A 39 6.83 13.23 4.21
N LEU A 40 5.50 13.21 4.28
CA LEU A 40 4.71 14.03 5.20
C LEU A 40 4.41 13.31 6.51
N CYS A 41 4.32 11.99 6.46
CA CYS A 41 4.04 11.16 7.63
C CYS A 41 4.73 9.81 7.47
N MET A 42 5.43 9.37 8.51
CA MET A 42 5.98 8.03 8.62
C MET A 42 5.86 7.58 10.07
N VAL A 43 4.86 6.76 10.35
CA VAL A 43 4.56 6.26 11.69
C VAL A 43 4.70 4.75 11.73
N SER A 44 5.39 4.26 12.76
CA SER A 44 5.47 2.86 13.14
C SER A 44 4.97 2.73 14.59
N SER A 45 3.97 1.90 14.83
CA SER A 45 3.40 1.67 16.17
C SER A 45 3.62 0.19 16.57
N PRO A 46 4.05 -0.08 17.83
CA PRO A 46 4.28 0.88 18.92
C PRO A 46 5.45 1.82 18.64
N THR A 47 5.40 3.00 19.24
CA THR A 47 6.45 4.04 19.16
C THR A 47 6.94 4.40 20.56
N PHE A 48 8.00 5.19 20.63
CA PHE A 48 8.59 5.66 21.88
C PHE A 48 9.02 7.12 21.79
N ASP A 49 9.19 7.76 22.94
CA ASP A 49 9.83 9.06 23.01
C ASP A 49 11.36 8.89 22.92
N PRO A 50 12.03 9.46 21.90
CA PRO A 50 13.49 9.38 21.79
C PRO A 50 14.25 10.00 22.97
N ALA A 51 13.63 10.92 23.72
CA ALA A 51 14.23 11.50 24.93
C ALA A 51 14.15 10.55 26.13
N GLU A 52 13.18 9.63 26.13
CA GLU A 52 12.96 8.63 27.19
C GLU A 52 12.75 7.24 26.58
N PRO A 53 13.78 6.65 25.94
CA PRO A 53 13.63 5.35 25.30
C PRO A 53 13.32 4.25 26.34
N PRO A 54 12.34 3.35 26.05
CA PRO A 54 11.95 2.32 26.99
C PRO A 54 13.07 1.29 27.18
N GLU A 55 13.26 0.86 28.43
CA GLU A 55 14.10 -0.30 28.74
C GLU A 55 13.34 -1.59 28.38
N ILE A 56 13.85 -2.31 27.38
CA ILE A 56 13.26 -3.59 26.96
C ILE A 56 13.68 -4.68 27.93
N ARG A 57 12.71 -5.40 28.49
CA ARG A 57 12.92 -6.52 29.41
C ARG A 57 12.37 -7.80 28.81
N ASP A 58 13.08 -8.90 29.02
CA ASP A 58 12.62 -10.22 28.59
C ASP A 58 11.23 -10.54 29.13
N GLY A 59 10.33 -10.93 28.24
CA GLY A 59 8.93 -11.27 28.57
C GLY A 59 7.97 -10.08 28.68
N ASP A 60 8.43 -8.83 28.43
CA ASP A 60 7.57 -7.66 28.37
C ASP A 60 7.12 -7.37 26.93
N SER A 61 5.96 -7.87 26.54
CA SER A 61 5.43 -7.71 25.19
C SER A 61 4.91 -6.30 24.86
N ARG A 62 4.84 -5.38 25.83
CA ARG A 62 4.34 -4.01 25.59
C ARG A 62 5.19 -3.24 24.57
N TYR A 63 6.48 -3.56 24.53
CA TYR A 63 7.45 -2.90 23.66
C TYR A 63 7.91 -3.74 22.49
N ASP A 64 7.22 -4.87 22.19
CA ASP A 64 7.57 -5.74 21.07
C ASP A 64 7.59 -4.98 19.74
N GLY A 65 8.79 -4.88 19.15
CA GLY A 65 9.02 -4.17 17.89
C GLY A 65 8.94 -2.64 18.00
N VAL A 66 9.10 -2.05 19.18
CA VAL A 66 9.07 -0.58 19.40
C VAL A 66 10.20 0.13 18.63
N TYR A 67 11.36 -0.51 18.50
CA TYR A 67 12.50 0.02 17.74
C TYR A 67 12.47 -0.34 16.23
N LEU A 68 11.45 -1.08 15.80
CA LEU A 68 11.32 -1.49 14.42
C LEU A 68 10.56 -0.41 13.62
N ASN A 69 11.19 0.15 12.61
CA ASN A 69 10.47 0.97 11.64
C ASN A 69 9.72 0.07 10.65
N ARG A 70 8.44 -0.16 10.89
CA ARG A 70 7.59 -1.03 10.07
C ARG A 70 7.41 -0.53 8.64
N VAL A 71 7.55 0.77 8.41
CA VAL A 71 7.46 1.33 7.05
C VAL A 71 8.69 0.98 6.23
N LEU A 72 9.89 1.08 6.81
CA LEU A 72 11.15 0.89 6.08
C LEU A 72 11.71 -0.52 6.23
N SER A 73 11.65 -1.09 7.45
CA SER A 73 12.46 -2.27 7.79
C SER A 73 11.68 -3.58 7.84
N SER A 74 10.35 -3.54 7.68
CA SER A 74 9.50 -4.75 7.72
C SER A 74 8.91 -5.07 6.37
N THR A 75 8.51 -6.34 6.23
CA THR A 75 7.73 -6.84 5.10
C THR A 75 6.52 -7.61 5.62
N PHE A 76 5.43 -7.55 4.89
CA PHE A 76 4.15 -8.16 5.26
C PHE A 76 3.49 -8.77 4.02
N ALA A 77 2.68 -9.81 4.21
CA ALA A 77 1.83 -10.30 3.16
C ALA A 77 0.91 -9.16 2.65
N PRO A 78 0.89 -8.89 1.33
CA PRO A 78 0.14 -7.76 0.80
C PRO A 78 -1.37 -8.00 0.80
N GLY A 79 -1.80 -9.25 0.70
CA GLY A 79 -3.19 -9.55 0.43
C GLY A 79 -3.67 -8.86 -0.85
N SER A 80 -4.93 -8.54 -0.89
CA SER A 80 -5.60 -8.03 -2.10
C SER A 80 -5.07 -6.70 -2.66
N ILE A 81 -4.13 -6.01 -2.01
CA ILE A 81 -3.47 -4.86 -2.65
C ILE A 81 -2.55 -5.30 -3.79
N PHE A 82 -2.01 -6.53 -3.74
CA PHE A 82 -1.18 -7.09 -4.80
C PHE A 82 -1.94 -7.30 -6.11
N LYS A 83 -3.26 -7.41 -6.09
CA LYS A 83 -4.10 -7.49 -7.29
C LYS A 83 -3.89 -6.32 -8.26
N LEU A 84 -3.38 -5.19 -7.80
CA LEU A 84 -2.97 -4.08 -8.67
C LEU A 84 -1.80 -4.49 -9.59
N VAL A 85 -0.85 -5.27 -9.08
CA VAL A 85 0.29 -5.79 -9.86
C VAL A 85 -0.21 -6.87 -10.83
N THR A 86 -1.05 -7.78 -10.37
CA THR A 86 -1.65 -8.82 -11.22
C THR A 86 -2.51 -8.21 -12.33
N THR A 87 -3.26 -7.14 -12.02
CA THR A 87 -4.02 -6.39 -13.04
C THR A 87 -3.10 -5.77 -14.08
N ALA A 88 -2.01 -5.12 -13.65
CA ALA A 88 -1.04 -4.53 -14.58
C ALA A 88 -0.43 -5.59 -15.50
N ALA A 89 -0.03 -6.73 -14.94
CA ALA A 89 0.49 -7.85 -15.71
C ALA A 89 -0.54 -8.36 -16.74
N ALA A 90 -1.79 -8.53 -16.32
CA ALA A 90 -2.85 -8.99 -17.21
C ALA A 90 -3.13 -7.99 -18.35
N LEU A 91 -3.17 -6.69 -18.06
CA LEU A 91 -3.39 -5.64 -19.05
C LEU A 91 -2.28 -5.57 -20.11
N GLU A 92 -1.03 -5.83 -19.73
CA GLU A 92 0.13 -5.73 -20.61
C GLU A 92 0.49 -7.06 -21.33
N GLN A 93 0.05 -8.22 -20.82
CA GLN A 93 0.49 -9.52 -21.29
C GLN A 93 -0.63 -10.40 -21.86
N LEU A 94 -1.89 -10.10 -21.55
CA LEU A 94 -3.02 -10.89 -22.01
C LEU A 94 -3.94 -10.07 -22.92
N ASP A 95 -4.21 -10.58 -24.10
CA ASP A 95 -5.10 -9.92 -25.06
C ASP A 95 -6.55 -9.84 -24.54
N GLY A 96 -7.22 -8.73 -24.83
CA GLY A 96 -8.64 -8.53 -24.52
C GLY A 96 -8.98 -8.54 -23.03
N THR A 97 -8.02 -8.27 -22.14
CA THR A 97 -8.21 -8.33 -20.67
C THR A 97 -9.36 -7.45 -20.17
N LEU A 98 -9.57 -6.27 -20.77
CA LEU A 98 -10.65 -5.36 -20.39
C LEU A 98 -12.05 -5.85 -20.77
N ASP A 99 -12.15 -6.70 -21.79
CA ASP A 99 -13.42 -7.25 -22.29
C ASP A 99 -13.74 -8.61 -21.63
N ARG A 100 -12.91 -9.06 -20.72
CA ARG A 100 -13.10 -10.35 -20.04
C ARG A 100 -14.21 -10.32 -19.02
N HIS A 101 -14.95 -11.41 -18.95
CA HIS A 101 -15.94 -11.71 -17.93
C HIS A 101 -15.50 -12.90 -17.10
N PHE A 102 -15.73 -12.82 -15.81
CA PHE A 102 -15.42 -13.86 -14.84
C PHE A 102 -16.69 -14.31 -14.12
N THR A 103 -16.81 -15.61 -13.90
CA THR A 103 -17.88 -16.17 -13.06
C THR A 103 -17.29 -16.70 -11.77
N CYS A 104 -17.72 -16.16 -10.64
CA CYS A 104 -17.29 -16.60 -9.32
C CYS A 104 -18.42 -17.25 -8.54
N THR A 105 -18.27 -18.54 -8.29
CA THR A 105 -19.20 -19.33 -7.44
C THR A 105 -18.81 -19.37 -5.97
N GLY A 106 -17.80 -18.58 -5.57
CA GLY A 106 -17.23 -18.59 -4.22
C GLY A 106 -16.00 -19.50 -4.07
N ARG A 107 -15.71 -20.34 -5.07
CA ARG A 107 -14.55 -21.24 -5.08
C ARG A 107 -14.07 -21.52 -6.51
N LEU A 108 -12.78 -21.79 -6.63
CA LEU A 108 -12.12 -22.22 -7.86
C LEU A 108 -11.15 -23.34 -7.52
N GLU A 109 -11.32 -24.49 -8.16
CA GLU A 109 -10.41 -25.63 -8.03
C GLU A 109 -9.27 -25.48 -9.02
N LEU A 110 -8.04 -25.57 -8.52
CA LEU A 110 -6.80 -25.55 -9.29
C LEU A 110 -5.96 -26.76 -8.90
N GLU A 111 -4.95 -27.08 -9.71
CA GLU A 111 -3.99 -28.09 -9.33
C GLU A 111 -3.34 -27.75 -7.99
N GLY A 112 -3.32 -28.69 -7.05
CA GLY A 112 -2.72 -28.55 -5.72
C GLY A 112 -3.62 -27.88 -4.68
N GLY A 113 -4.84 -27.36 -5.02
CA GLY A 113 -5.70 -26.79 -3.99
C GLY A 113 -6.92 -26.02 -4.51
N VAL A 114 -7.49 -25.23 -3.63
CA VAL A 114 -8.72 -24.47 -3.89
C VAL A 114 -8.53 -23.01 -3.52
N ILE A 115 -8.90 -22.12 -4.42
CA ILE A 115 -9.03 -20.68 -4.14
C ILE A 115 -10.45 -20.42 -3.65
N THR A 116 -10.58 -19.64 -2.58
CA THR A 116 -11.88 -19.31 -1.98
C THR A 116 -12.12 -17.80 -1.97
N CYS A 117 -13.38 -17.43 -2.15
CA CYS A 117 -13.90 -16.09 -1.86
C CYS A 117 -14.83 -16.16 -0.65
N PRO A 118 -15.04 -15.06 0.09
CA PRO A 118 -15.96 -15.03 1.23
C PRO A 118 -17.40 -15.39 0.85
N TYR A 119 -17.79 -15.14 -0.40
CA TYR A 119 -19.09 -15.46 -0.99
C TYR A 119 -18.98 -15.57 -2.51
N ALA A 120 -20.01 -16.08 -3.17
CA ALA A 120 -20.10 -16.13 -4.62
C ALA A 120 -20.36 -14.70 -5.16
N HIS A 121 -19.46 -14.21 -6.01
CA HIS A 121 -19.60 -12.87 -6.60
C HIS A 121 -20.49 -12.85 -7.86
N GLY A 122 -20.78 -14.01 -8.46
CA GLY A 122 -21.52 -14.12 -9.71
C GLY A 122 -20.68 -13.71 -10.94
N GLU A 123 -21.36 -13.21 -11.96
CA GLU A 123 -20.70 -12.68 -13.17
C GLU A 123 -20.18 -11.26 -12.92
N MET A 124 -19.00 -10.94 -13.44
CA MET A 124 -18.34 -9.66 -13.29
C MET A 124 -17.31 -9.44 -14.38
N ASP A 125 -17.07 -8.20 -14.73
CA ASP A 125 -15.92 -7.76 -15.51
C ASP A 125 -14.67 -7.57 -14.64
N LEU A 126 -13.58 -7.06 -15.22
CA LEU A 126 -12.33 -6.82 -14.50
C LEU A 126 -12.45 -5.70 -13.46
N TYR A 127 -13.24 -4.65 -13.73
CA TYR A 127 -13.48 -3.55 -12.78
C TYR A 127 -14.20 -4.05 -11.54
N ASP A 128 -15.28 -4.80 -11.74
CA ASP A 128 -16.03 -5.44 -10.67
C ASP A 128 -15.18 -6.45 -9.89
N ALA A 129 -14.35 -7.23 -10.58
CA ALA A 129 -13.46 -8.20 -9.94
C ALA A 129 -12.45 -7.54 -8.99
N LEU A 130 -11.92 -6.35 -9.36
CA LEU A 130 -11.05 -5.58 -8.46
C LEU A 130 -11.85 -4.93 -7.33
N ALA A 131 -13.01 -4.34 -7.62
CA ALA A 131 -13.86 -3.67 -6.65
C ALA A 131 -14.36 -4.62 -5.56
N ARG A 132 -14.85 -5.80 -5.97
CA ARG A 132 -15.30 -6.88 -5.06
C ARG A 132 -14.15 -7.71 -4.52
N SER A 133 -12.93 -7.42 -4.96
CA SER A 133 -11.72 -8.14 -4.52
C SER A 133 -11.79 -9.66 -4.73
N CYS A 134 -12.31 -10.12 -5.87
CA CYS A 134 -12.57 -11.53 -6.17
C CYS A 134 -11.28 -12.35 -6.29
N ASN A 135 -11.05 -13.28 -5.36
CA ASN A 135 -9.87 -14.14 -5.40
C ASN A 135 -9.91 -15.10 -6.59
N CYS A 136 -11.10 -15.66 -6.92
CA CYS A 136 -11.23 -16.61 -8.02
C CYS A 136 -10.87 -16.00 -9.38
N ALA A 137 -11.27 -14.75 -9.66
CA ALA A 137 -10.92 -14.07 -10.90
C ALA A 137 -9.41 -13.79 -10.97
N TYR A 138 -8.81 -13.31 -9.88
CA TYR A 138 -7.38 -13.01 -9.83
C TYR A 138 -6.50 -14.26 -9.86
N ALA A 139 -6.93 -15.36 -9.29
CA ALA A 139 -6.25 -16.65 -9.40
C ALA A 139 -6.26 -17.19 -10.84
N GLN A 140 -7.37 -17.03 -11.57
CA GLN A 140 -7.43 -17.39 -13.00
C GLN A 140 -6.42 -16.56 -13.81
N LEU A 141 -6.39 -15.24 -13.61
CA LEU A 141 -5.41 -14.36 -14.25
C LEU A 141 -3.97 -14.75 -13.91
N ALA A 142 -3.69 -15.06 -12.64
CA ALA A 142 -2.38 -15.45 -12.18
C ALA A 142 -1.88 -16.74 -12.86
N VAL A 143 -2.71 -17.76 -12.94
CA VAL A 143 -2.38 -19.04 -13.58
C VAL A 143 -2.15 -18.86 -15.08
N GLU A 144 -2.95 -18.01 -15.73
CA GLU A 144 -2.80 -17.73 -17.16
C GLU A 144 -1.52 -16.92 -17.46
N LEU A 145 -1.17 -15.95 -16.61
CA LEU A 145 0.05 -15.16 -16.69
C LEU A 145 1.31 -15.99 -16.48
N GLY A 146 1.24 -16.95 -15.56
CA GLY A 146 2.39 -17.72 -15.11
C GLY A 146 3.23 -17.00 -14.06
N GLY A 147 3.93 -17.80 -13.24
CA GLY A 147 4.69 -17.30 -12.09
C GLY A 147 5.84 -16.38 -12.46
N ASP A 148 6.57 -16.67 -13.53
CA ASP A 148 7.69 -15.85 -14.00
C ASP A 148 7.23 -14.45 -14.43
N THR A 149 6.08 -14.36 -15.10
CA THR A 149 5.49 -13.07 -15.48
C THR A 149 5.10 -12.26 -14.24
N LEU A 150 4.42 -12.87 -13.27
CA LEU A 150 4.05 -12.19 -12.03
C LEU A 150 5.28 -11.72 -11.23
N ALA A 151 6.32 -12.55 -11.14
CA ALA A 151 7.59 -12.18 -10.51
C ALA A 151 8.23 -10.96 -11.20
N GLN A 152 8.25 -10.95 -12.54
CA GLN A 152 8.75 -9.83 -13.32
C GLN A 152 7.95 -8.54 -13.05
N TYR A 153 6.62 -8.64 -12.92
CA TYR A 153 5.77 -7.48 -12.65
C TYR A 153 5.88 -7.00 -11.19
N ALA A 154 6.10 -7.90 -10.24
CA ALA A 154 6.45 -7.53 -8.86
C ALA A 154 7.78 -6.76 -8.79
N GLU A 155 8.77 -7.19 -9.58
CA GLU A 155 10.06 -6.51 -9.72
C GLU A 155 9.91 -5.16 -10.43
N LYS A 156 9.20 -5.08 -11.56
CA LYS A 156 8.90 -3.81 -12.26
C LYS A 156 8.22 -2.80 -11.35
N ALA A 157 7.28 -3.25 -10.51
CA ALA A 157 6.63 -2.42 -9.49
C ALA A 157 7.59 -1.97 -8.37
N GLY A 158 8.81 -2.51 -8.33
CA GLY A 158 9.84 -2.20 -7.33
C GLY A 158 9.56 -2.79 -5.96
N LEU A 159 8.79 -3.88 -5.89
CA LEU A 159 8.38 -4.50 -4.62
C LEU A 159 9.41 -5.48 -4.08
N THR A 160 10.25 -6.07 -4.95
CA THR A 160 11.22 -7.10 -4.59
C THR A 160 12.66 -6.57 -4.46
N GLN A 161 12.85 -5.26 -4.56
CA GLN A 161 14.16 -4.62 -4.49
C GLN A 161 14.25 -3.69 -3.28
N SER A 162 15.43 -3.69 -2.63
CA SER A 162 15.72 -2.65 -1.64
C SER A 162 16.05 -1.32 -2.33
N PHE A 163 15.79 -0.23 -1.65
CA PHE A 163 16.14 1.11 -2.11
C PHE A 163 16.44 2.02 -0.91
N SER A 164 17.05 3.16 -1.16
CA SER A 164 17.41 4.11 -0.11
C SER A 164 16.38 5.22 0.02
N VAL A 165 16.02 5.57 1.26
CA VAL A 165 15.22 6.73 1.63
C VAL A 165 16.09 7.63 2.49
N SER A 166 16.65 8.70 1.92
CA SER A 166 17.59 9.60 2.60
C SER A 166 18.72 8.88 3.36
N GLY A 167 19.34 7.87 2.72
CA GLY A 167 20.43 7.09 3.30
C GLY A 167 20.00 5.89 4.15
N ILE A 168 18.71 5.71 4.44
CA ILE A 168 18.18 4.55 5.17
C ILE A 168 17.65 3.53 4.17
N SER A 169 18.12 2.27 4.28
CA SER A 169 17.66 1.18 3.42
C SER A 169 16.23 0.76 3.76
N ALA A 170 15.36 0.74 2.75
CA ALA A 170 14.08 0.05 2.84
C ALA A 170 14.26 -1.44 2.52
N ALA A 171 13.57 -2.30 3.26
CA ALA A 171 13.65 -3.75 3.06
C ALA A 171 13.10 -4.15 1.68
N ALA A 172 13.73 -5.10 1.04
CA ALA A 172 13.19 -5.75 -0.14
C ALA A 172 12.03 -6.66 0.24
N GLY A 173 10.97 -6.65 -0.56
CA GLY A 173 9.94 -7.66 -0.47
C GLY A 173 10.39 -8.99 -1.12
N GLN A 174 9.49 -9.95 -1.14
CA GLN A 174 9.70 -11.27 -1.71
C GLN A 174 8.49 -11.66 -2.55
N PHE A 175 8.73 -12.26 -3.70
CA PHE A 175 7.71 -12.94 -4.48
C PHE A 175 8.19 -14.37 -4.76
N THR A 176 7.36 -15.35 -4.38
CA THR A 176 7.68 -16.77 -4.55
C THR A 176 6.87 -17.34 -5.69
N VAL A 177 7.56 -17.91 -6.70
CA VAL A 177 6.90 -18.52 -7.85
C VAL A 177 6.30 -19.86 -7.43
N GLY A 178 4.97 -19.90 -7.32
CA GLY A 178 4.19 -21.12 -7.10
C GLY A 178 3.70 -21.75 -8.41
N GLN A 179 2.93 -22.83 -8.29
CA GLN A 179 2.20 -23.47 -9.38
C GLN A 179 0.75 -23.76 -8.94
N GLY A 180 -0.15 -23.91 -9.90
CA GLY A 180 -1.55 -24.24 -9.61
C GLY A 180 -2.18 -23.32 -8.58
N ALA A 181 -2.68 -23.85 -7.47
CA ALA A 181 -3.31 -23.07 -6.42
C ALA A 181 -2.36 -22.11 -5.70
N ASP A 182 -1.11 -22.47 -5.49
CA ASP A 182 -0.09 -21.60 -4.87
C ASP A 182 0.14 -20.35 -5.73
N LEU A 183 0.28 -20.52 -7.06
CA LEU A 183 0.36 -19.41 -8.00
C LEU A 183 -0.92 -18.57 -8.00
N GLY A 184 -2.08 -19.21 -7.92
CA GLY A 184 -3.36 -18.51 -7.78
C GLY A 184 -3.38 -17.63 -6.53
N TRP A 185 -2.92 -18.14 -5.38
CA TRP A 185 -2.83 -17.36 -4.15
C TRP A 185 -1.77 -16.25 -4.21
N SER A 186 -0.62 -16.47 -4.88
CA SER A 186 0.36 -15.41 -5.12
C SER A 186 -0.23 -14.26 -5.93
N GLY A 187 -1.01 -14.55 -6.98
CA GLY A 187 -1.69 -13.50 -7.76
C GLY A 187 -2.75 -12.71 -6.97
N VAL A 188 -3.25 -13.28 -5.88
CA VAL A 188 -4.13 -12.60 -4.92
C VAL A 188 -3.33 -11.77 -3.90
N GLY A 189 -2.03 -12.07 -3.73
CA GLY A 189 -1.14 -11.46 -2.75
C GLY A 189 -1.08 -12.21 -1.42
N GLN A 190 -1.28 -13.50 -1.50
CA GLN A 190 -1.13 -14.45 -0.38
C GLN A 190 0.02 -15.42 -0.70
N TYR A 191 0.03 -16.59 -0.11
CA TYR A 191 1.12 -17.54 -0.19
C TYR A 191 2.36 -16.97 0.53
N ASP A 192 3.56 -17.11 -0.04
CA ASP A 192 4.82 -16.64 0.57
C ASP A 192 5.25 -15.24 0.11
N ASP A 193 4.32 -14.45 -0.45
CA ASP A 193 4.60 -13.12 -0.95
C ASP A 193 4.64 -12.09 0.18
N LEU A 194 5.69 -11.27 0.18
CA LEU A 194 5.90 -10.21 1.16
C LEU A 194 6.22 -8.89 0.46
N VAL A 195 5.64 -7.80 0.92
CA VAL A 195 5.94 -6.44 0.43
C VAL A 195 6.32 -5.51 1.57
N ASN A 196 7.24 -4.61 1.28
CA ASN A 196 7.59 -3.52 2.18
C ASN A 196 6.59 -2.36 2.02
N PRO A 197 6.04 -1.78 3.11
CA PRO A 197 5.07 -0.70 3.02
C PRO A 197 5.57 0.53 2.25
N CYS A 198 6.84 0.91 2.40
CA CYS A 198 7.42 2.05 1.67
C CYS A 198 7.61 1.75 0.18
N ALA A 199 7.96 0.51 -0.19
CA ALA A 199 8.03 0.09 -1.58
C ALA A 199 6.64 0.16 -2.24
N PHE A 200 5.61 -0.30 -1.53
CA PHE A 200 4.23 -0.23 -2.02
C PHE A 200 3.73 1.22 -2.12
N LEU A 201 4.06 2.07 -1.16
CA LEU A 201 3.79 3.52 -1.21
C LEU A 201 4.39 4.17 -2.46
N ARG A 202 5.67 3.88 -2.76
CA ARG A 202 6.37 4.38 -3.94
C ARG A 202 5.72 3.88 -5.24
N PHE A 203 5.32 2.62 -5.29
CA PHE A 203 4.59 2.03 -6.39
C PHE A 203 3.26 2.78 -6.65
N LEU A 204 2.46 3.02 -5.62
CA LEU A 204 1.21 3.79 -5.74
C LEU A 204 1.45 5.21 -6.25
N GLY A 205 2.48 5.88 -5.77
CA GLY A 205 2.87 7.19 -6.26
C GLY A 205 3.25 7.18 -7.75
N SER A 206 3.84 6.08 -8.23
CA SER A 206 4.16 5.93 -9.65
C SER A 206 2.93 5.78 -10.53
N LEU A 207 1.89 5.08 -10.05
CA LEU A 207 0.60 4.98 -10.73
C LEU A 207 -0.09 6.34 -10.81
N ALA A 208 -0.01 7.12 -9.74
CA ALA A 208 -0.62 8.46 -9.66
C ALA A 208 0.09 9.47 -10.56
N GLY A 209 1.42 9.54 -10.46
CA GLY A 209 2.26 10.58 -11.05
C GLY A 209 2.79 10.27 -12.45
N GLY A 210 2.62 9.05 -12.98
CA GLY A 210 3.17 8.62 -14.27
C GLY A 210 4.70 8.50 -14.29
N LYS A 211 5.33 8.57 -13.13
CA LYS A 211 6.78 8.36 -12.90
C LYS A 211 7.01 7.91 -11.47
N THR A 212 8.06 7.13 -11.24
CA THR A 212 8.46 6.73 -9.89
C THR A 212 9.32 7.81 -9.26
N VAL A 213 8.83 8.45 -8.21
CA VAL A 213 9.59 9.42 -7.41
C VAL A 213 9.91 8.79 -6.07
N GLY A 214 11.20 8.78 -5.69
CA GLY A 214 11.65 8.18 -4.44
C GLY A 214 11.19 9.01 -3.22
N PRO A 215 10.69 8.36 -2.15
CA PRO A 215 10.44 9.05 -0.89
C PRO A 215 11.74 9.65 -0.31
N ARG A 216 11.65 10.85 0.28
CA ARG A 216 12.76 11.52 0.97
C ARG A 216 12.32 12.12 2.29
N LEU A 217 13.20 12.02 3.30
CA LEU A 217 13.01 12.57 4.65
C LEU A 217 13.76 13.89 4.83
N VAL A 218 14.80 14.12 4.03
CA VAL A 218 15.61 15.35 4.06
C VAL A 218 15.20 16.22 2.87
N TYR A 219 14.67 17.39 3.14
CA TYR A 219 14.19 18.33 2.11
C TYR A 219 15.31 19.20 1.56
N GLN A 220 16.18 19.67 2.49
CA GLN A 220 17.24 20.62 2.18
C GLN A 220 18.40 20.42 3.16
N GLU A 221 19.58 20.30 2.62
CA GLU A 221 20.82 20.44 3.37
C GLU A 221 21.27 21.89 3.36
N THR A 222 21.85 22.37 4.46
CA THR A 222 22.38 23.71 4.58
C THR A 222 23.80 23.69 5.15
N THR A 223 24.57 24.72 4.83
CA THR A 223 25.83 24.99 5.54
C THR A 223 25.54 25.32 7.00
N MET A 224 26.57 25.35 7.86
CA MET A 224 26.47 25.80 9.26
C MET A 224 25.95 27.24 9.43
N HIS A 225 25.94 28.04 8.35
CA HIS A 225 25.39 29.40 8.31
C HIS A 225 23.98 29.46 7.69
N GLY A 226 23.31 28.31 7.49
CA GLY A 226 21.96 28.26 6.96
C GLY A 226 21.86 28.48 5.45
N ILE A 227 22.98 28.50 4.71
CA ILE A 227 22.96 28.66 3.24
C ILE A 227 22.58 27.30 2.64
N PRO A 228 21.51 27.23 1.81
CA PRO A 228 21.11 25.99 1.14
C PRO A 228 22.25 25.42 0.28
N LEU A 229 22.49 24.13 0.42
CA LEU A 229 23.39 23.38 -0.45
C LEU A 229 22.59 22.91 -1.69
N PRO A 230 23.23 22.82 -2.86
CA PRO A 230 22.60 22.19 -4.01
C PRO A 230 22.20 20.77 -3.66
N GLY A 231 20.93 20.43 -3.81
CA GLY A 231 20.39 19.08 -3.60
C GLY A 231 19.96 18.47 -4.92
N ASP A 232 20.15 17.18 -5.10
CA ASP A 232 19.80 16.46 -6.32
C ASP A 232 18.28 16.23 -6.49
N GLY A 233 17.46 16.66 -5.51
CA GLY A 233 16.04 16.37 -5.44
C GLY A 233 15.75 14.89 -5.13
N ALA A 234 14.48 14.49 -5.22
CA ALA A 234 14.12 13.08 -5.06
C ALA A 234 14.51 12.28 -6.31
N PRO A 235 15.09 11.08 -6.18
CA PRO A 235 15.35 10.22 -7.33
C PRO A 235 14.07 9.96 -8.12
N SER A 236 14.13 10.10 -9.43
CA SER A 236 12.97 9.89 -10.30
C SER A 236 13.33 8.92 -11.44
N LEU A 237 12.48 7.90 -11.58
CA LEU A 237 12.58 6.86 -12.61
C LEU A 237 11.33 6.89 -13.48
N LYS A 238 11.36 6.19 -14.62
CA LYS A 238 10.16 5.96 -15.43
C LYS A 238 9.09 5.23 -14.60
N ALA A 239 7.82 5.40 -14.98
CA ALA A 239 6.74 4.57 -14.44
C ALA A 239 7.03 3.08 -14.71
N PRO A 240 6.61 2.19 -13.80
CA PRO A 240 6.86 0.75 -13.94
C PRO A 240 6.05 0.11 -15.08
N PHE A 241 4.94 0.72 -15.45
CA PHE A 241 3.98 0.22 -16.44
C PHE A 241 3.69 1.29 -17.49
N ASP A 242 3.09 0.86 -18.59
CA ASP A 242 2.68 1.75 -19.67
C ASP A 242 1.63 2.77 -19.20
N ALA A 243 1.57 3.91 -19.88
CA ALA A 243 0.69 5.02 -19.49
C ALA A 243 -0.79 4.62 -19.50
N ASP A 244 -1.22 3.78 -20.45
CA ASP A 244 -2.58 3.27 -20.51
C ASP A 244 -2.88 2.30 -19.36
N THR A 245 -1.95 1.41 -19.01
CA THR A 245 -2.04 0.52 -17.86
C THR A 245 -2.18 1.32 -16.56
N CYS A 246 -1.34 2.34 -16.38
CA CYS A 246 -1.44 3.23 -15.21
C CYS A 246 -2.78 3.98 -15.17
N ARG A 247 -3.30 4.43 -16.32
CA ARG A 247 -4.60 5.09 -16.41
C ARG A 247 -5.74 4.15 -16.02
N VAL A 248 -5.78 2.94 -16.57
CA VAL A 248 -6.80 1.94 -16.24
C VAL A 248 -6.75 1.58 -14.76
N LEU A 249 -5.57 1.35 -14.19
CA LEU A 249 -5.44 1.08 -12.75
C LEU A 249 -5.97 2.22 -11.88
N ARG A 250 -5.69 3.48 -12.24
CA ARG A 250 -6.27 4.65 -11.52
C ARG A 250 -7.78 4.66 -11.60
N ASP A 251 -8.35 4.41 -12.78
CA ASP A 251 -9.80 4.37 -13.00
C ASP A 251 -10.45 3.24 -12.17
N MET A 252 -9.84 2.05 -12.17
CA MET A 252 -10.29 0.91 -11.36
C MET A 252 -10.19 1.19 -9.86
N MET A 253 -9.10 1.79 -9.39
CA MET A 253 -8.94 2.18 -7.98
C MET A 253 -9.93 3.29 -7.57
N ARG A 254 -10.26 4.20 -8.50
CA ARG A 254 -11.30 5.20 -8.30
C ARG A 254 -12.68 4.56 -8.20
N ASN A 255 -12.96 3.59 -9.09
CA ASN A 255 -14.17 2.79 -9.06
C ASN A 255 -14.34 2.03 -7.73
N ASN A 256 -13.27 1.47 -7.16
CA ASN A 256 -13.31 0.81 -5.86
C ASN A 256 -13.85 1.75 -4.76
N VAL A 257 -13.40 3.01 -4.76
CA VAL A 257 -13.87 3.99 -3.78
C VAL A 257 -15.35 4.28 -3.99
N GLN A 258 -15.79 4.43 -5.22
CA GLN A 258 -17.18 4.75 -5.55
C GLN A 258 -18.15 3.60 -5.27
N GLN A 259 -17.75 2.36 -5.61
CA GLN A 259 -18.62 1.18 -5.55
C GLN A 259 -18.54 0.42 -4.23
N THR A 260 -17.37 0.43 -3.56
CA THR A 260 -17.13 -0.46 -2.41
C THR A 260 -16.91 0.30 -1.11
N TYR A 261 -16.04 1.33 -1.10
CA TYR A 261 -15.67 2.00 0.16
C TYR A 261 -16.57 3.18 0.50
N GLY A 262 -17.22 3.76 -0.51
CA GLY A 262 -18.08 4.94 -0.38
C GLY A 262 -17.32 6.26 -0.49
N GLN A 263 -17.71 7.11 -1.44
CA GLN A 263 -17.14 8.44 -1.63
C GLN A 263 -17.26 9.31 -0.36
N SER A 264 -18.33 9.12 0.41
CA SER A 264 -18.59 9.86 1.66
C SER A 264 -17.49 9.69 2.71
N MET A 265 -16.73 8.60 2.67
CA MET A 265 -15.58 8.37 3.56
C MET A 265 -14.49 9.43 3.34
N PHE A 266 -14.34 9.96 2.13
CA PHE A 266 -13.26 10.86 1.72
C PHE A 266 -13.74 12.27 1.35
N GLY A 267 -15.00 12.59 1.59
CA GLY A 267 -15.57 13.90 1.26
C GLY A 267 -15.48 14.21 -0.24
N SER A 268 -14.92 15.36 -0.60
CA SER A 268 -14.73 15.81 -1.98
C SER A 268 -13.45 15.26 -2.65
N LEU A 269 -12.56 14.61 -1.90
CA LEU A 269 -11.26 14.16 -2.42
C LEU A 269 -11.43 13.04 -3.45
N ALA A 270 -10.74 13.17 -4.58
CA ALA A 270 -10.70 12.16 -5.62
C ALA A 270 -9.74 11.01 -5.25
N VAL A 271 -10.10 10.21 -4.24
CA VAL A 271 -9.27 9.12 -3.74
C VAL A 271 -9.37 7.91 -4.66
N CYS A 272 -8.24 7.34 -5.02
CA CYS A 272 -8.06 6.06 -5.69
C CYS A 272 -7.44 5.09 -4.67
N ALA A 273 -8.12 3.97 -4.36
CA ALA A 273 -7.65 3.10 -3.29
C ALA A 273 -7.95 1.62 -3.52
N LYS A 274 -7.20 0.78 -2.80
CA LYS A 274 -7.44 -0.67 -2.68
C LYS A 274 -7.23 -1.09 -1.23
N SER A 275 -8.19 -1.86 -0.70
CA SER A 275 -8.04 -2.54 0.59
C SER A 275 -7.37 -3.90 0.41
N GLY A 276 -6.66 -4.34 1.44
CA GLY A 276 -6.11 -5.68 1.55
C GLY A 276 -6.44 -6.29 2.90
N THR A 277 -6.75 -7.56 2.89
CA THR A 277 -6.87 -8.40 4.08
C THR A 277 -5.89 -9.53 3.86
N ALA A 278 -4.81 -9.55 4.60
CA ALA A 278 -3.72 -10.50 4.41
C ALA A 278 -3.66 -11.46 5.61
N GLU A 279 -3.69 -12.75 5.33
CA GLU A 279 -3.59 -13.75 6.40
C GLU A 279 -2.29 -13.60 7.17
N ALA A 280 -2.38 -13.71 8.47
CA ALA A 280 -1.27 -13.71 9.41
C ALA A 280 -0.97 -15.15 9.86
N ALA A 281 -0.19 -15.30 10.93
CA ALA A 281 0.06 -16.62 11.49
C ALA A 281 -1.25 -17.32 11.93
N PRO A 282 -1.29 -18.66 11.92
CA PRO A 282 -2.47 -19.41 12.34
C PRO A 282 -3.01 -18.97 13.71
N GLY A 283 -4.31 -18.72 13.79
CA GLY A 283 -4.98 -18.25 14.99
C GLY A 283 -4.90 -16.75 15.26
N GLN A 284 -4.27 -15.98 14.40
CA GLN A 284 -4.26 -14.53 14.45
C GLN A 284 -5.26 -13.93 13.45
N SER A 285 -5.78 -12.74 13.76
CA SER A 285 -6.56 -11.97 12.80
C SER A 285 -5.68 -11.53 11.63
N PRO A 286 -6.23 -11.40 10.42
CA PRO A 286 -5.47 -10.92 9.27
C PRO A 286 -4.89 -9.51 9.48
N HIS A 287 -3.83 -9.18 8.74
CA HIS A 287 -3.37 -7.81 8.61
C HIS A 287 -4.32 -6.99 7.74
N ALA A 288 -4.65 -5.79 8.18
CA ALA A 288 -5.52 -4.88 7.47
C ALA A 288 -4.69 -3.84 6.70
N TRP A 289 -4.84 -3.80 5.36
CA TRP A 289 -4.23 -2.80 4.50
C TRP A 289 -5.28 -1.87 3.90
N PHE A 290 -4.94 -0.59 3.81
CA PHE A 290 -5.65 0.35 2.97
C PHE A 290 -4.62 1.29 2.32
N ALA A 291 -4.54 1.27 0.99
CA ALA A 291 -3.46 1.92 0.28
C ALA A 291 -3.97 2.57 -1.01
N GLY A 292 -3.42 3.74 -1.34
CA GLY A 292 -3.89 4.49 -2.48
C GLY A 292 -3.22 5.86 -2.65
N PHE A 293 -3.91 6.73 -3.37
CA PHE A 293 -3.47 8.10 -3.62
C PHE A 293 -4.67 9.02 -3.86
N VAL A 294 -4.43 10.32 -3.75
CA VAL A 294 -5.37 11.36 -4.15
C VAL A 294 -5.04 11.77 -5.58
N ALA A 295 -6.02 11.64 -6.48
CA ALA A 295 -5.89 12.02 -7.89
C ALA A 295 -6.24 13.50 -8.05
N ASP A 296 -5.51 14.38 -7.37
CA ASP A 296 -5.66 15.83 -7.37
C ASP A 296 -4.30 16.50 -7.53
N GLU A 297 -4.25 17.55 -8.35
CA GLU A 297 -3.01 18.27 -8.63
C GLU A 297 -2.54 19.11 -7.44
N ASP A 298 -3.46 19.62 -6.66
CA ASP A 298 -3.19 20.46 -5.50
C ASP A 298 -2.87 19.63 -4.25
N LEU A 299 -3.28 18.35 -4.23
CA LEU A 299 -3.02 17.43 -3.13
C LEU A 299 -2.40 16.10 -3.62
N PRO A 300 -1.21 16.12 -4.24
CA PRO A 300 -0.60 14.94 -4.89
C PRO A 300 -0.01 13.96 -3.86
N LEU A 301 -0.84 13.33 -3.06
CA LEU A 301 -0.47 12.45 -1.96
C LEU A 301 -0.74 10.99 -2.28
N ALA A 302 0.23 10.12 -2.03
CA ALA A 302 0.02 8.68 -1.91
C ALA A 302 0.17 8.26 -0.45
N PHE A 303 -0.54 7.21 -0.06
CA PHE A 303 -0.62 6.74 1.31
C PHE A 303 -0.67 5.22 1.40
N VAL A 304 -0.15 4.71 2.51
CA VAL A 304 -0.28 3.32 2.94
C VAL A 304 -0.62 3.29 4.43
N VAL A 305 -1.65 2.54 4.77
CA VAL A 305 -2.04 2.23 6.15
C VAL A 305 -2.04 0.71 6.31
N LEU A 306 -1.30 0.23 7.28
CA LEU A 306 -1.26 -1.16 7.71
C LEU A 306 -1.59 -1.23 9.19
N VAL A 307 -2.54 -2.08 9.56
CA VAL A 307 -2.82 -2.45 10.96
C VAL A 307 -2.55 -3.94 11.11
N GLU A 308 -1.54 -4.29 11.90
CA GLU A 308 -1.23 -5.69 12.19
C GLU A 308 -2.40 -6.34 12.94
N ASN A 309 -2.83 -7.50 12.47
CA ASN A 309 -3.92 -8.28 13.03
C ASN A 309 -5.23 -7.47 13.19
N GLY A 310 -5.42 -6.49 12.29
CA GLY A 310 -6.53 -5.54 12.33
C GLY A 310 -7.85 -6.08 11.78
N GLY A 311 -7.84 -7.24 11.11
CA GLY A 311 -9.02 -7.80 10.47
C GLY A 311 -9.24 -7.29 9.05
N GLY A 312 -10.43 -6.80 8.74
CA GLY A 312 -10.80 -6.29 7.42
C GLY A 312 -10.08 -4.99 7.05
N GLY A 313 -9.45 -4.94 5.87
CA GLY A 313 -8.66 -3.79 5.44
C GLY A 313 -9.48 -2.50 5.34
N ALA A 314 -10.66 -2.56 4.72
CA ALA A 314 -11.54 -1.40 4.58
C ALA A 314 -12.05 -0.88 5.93
N ASP A 315 -12.36 -1.80 6.87
CA ASP A 315 -12.97 -1.45 8.15
C ASP A 315 -11.94 -0.93 9.18
N ALA A 316 -10.74 -1.50 9.19
CA ALA A 316 -9.72 -1.16 10.19
C ALA A 316 -8.74 -0.08 9.71
N ALA A 317 -8.29 -0.14 8.45
CA ALA A 317 -7.29 0.77 7.90
C ALA A 317 -7.92 1.93 7.09
N GLY A 318 -9.08 1.71 6.46
CA GLY A 318 -9.80 2.73 5.68
C GLY A 318 -10.11 4.00 6.48
N PRO A 319 -10.72 3.94 7.67
CA PRO A 319 -11.02 5.13 8.49
C PRO A 319 -9.76 5.90 8.92
N ILE A 320 -8.63 5.21 9.12
CA ILE A 320 -7.35 5.87 9.40
C ILE A 320 -6.90 6.69 8.19
N ALA A 321 -6.92 6.09 7.00
CA ALA A 321 -6.59 6.78 5.75
C ALA A 321 -7.50 7.99 5.52
N ALA A 322 -8.81 7.84 5.71
CA ALA A 322 -9.78 8.93 5.54
C ALA A 322 -9.50 10.11 6.46
N ARG A 323 -9.21 9.84 7.73
CA ARG A 323 -8.89 10.89 8.72
C ARG A 323 -7.60 11.63 8.35
N LEU A 324 -6.58 10.91 7.88
CA LEU A 324 -5.32 11.50 7.43
C LEU A 324 -5.51 12.41 6.22
N LEU A 325 -6.25 11.95 5.23
CA LEU A 325 -6.48 12.71 4.00
C LEU A 325 -7.35 13.95 4.25
N ALA A 326 -8.37 13.85 5.12
CA ALA A 326 -9.17 15.00 5.52
C ALA A 326 -8.30 16.07 6.19
N GLN A 327 -7.44 15.66 7.14
CA GLN A 327 -6.52 16.58 7.82
C GLN A 327 -5.47 17.17 6.84
N ALA A 328 -5.01 16.41 5.84
CA ALA A 328 -4.10 16.92 4.82
C ALA A 328 -4.75 17.99 3.93
N ALA A 329 -6.03 17.83 3.60
CA ALA A 329 -6.79 18.80 2.83
C ALA A 329 -7.00 20.11 3.61
N GLU A 330 -7.39 20.04 4.90
CA GLU A 330 -7.55 21.20 5.78
C GLU A 330 -6.28 22.04 5.94
N THR A 331 -5.11 21.40 5.89
CA THR A 331 -3.81 22.09 6.03
C THR A 331 -3.23 22.54 4.68
N ALA A 332 -3.90 22.26 3.56
CA ALA A 332 -3.52 22.72 2.23
C ALA A 332 -4.11 24.09 1.89
N GLU A 333 -5.23 24.46 2.57
CA GLU A 333 -5.85 25.80 2.51
C GLU A 333 -5.06 26.79 3.38
#